data_19f9f0974e7b3cf9bab487de50c2b74a
#
_entry.id   19f9f0974e7b3cf9bab487de50c2b74a
#
_cell.length_a   1.000
_cell.length_b   1.000
_cell.length_c   1.000
_cell.angle_alpha   90.00
_cell.angle_beta   90.00
_cell.angle_gamma   90.00
#
_symmetry.space_group_name_H-M   'P 1'
#
loop_
_entity.id
_entity.type
_entity.pdbx_description
1 polymer ?
#
loop_
_entity_poly.entity_id
_entity_poly.type
_entity_poly.pdbx_seq_one_letter_code
_entity_poly.pdbx_strand_id
1 'polypeptide(L)'
;KLFIYHCDASNENDVNDLFDKINKKTSKIDALINNVGISGPTGTIDKLNSFDWENTLKVNVISHFYFTKNAIPLLKKNKGGSIINLSSGAGIMGFPLRSPYAASKWAIVGVTKTLAMELGKFKIRVNAICPGTIKGDRMVRVIRDKAKFLKVSKKSVEKEFVSMASMNCWIFEEDIAKMCS
;
A
#
# COMPACT_ATOMS: atom_id res chain seq x y z
N LYS A 1 4.83 23.43 7.56
CA LYS A 1 5.83 23.54 6.47
C LYS A 1 5.95 22.19 5.81
N LEU A 2 5.75 22.10 4.46
CA LEU A 2 5.91 20.87 3.67
C LEU A 2 7.39 20.68 3.28
N PHE A 3 7.89 19.44 3.37
CA PHE A 3 9.18 19.01 2.84
C PHE A 3 8.98 17.86 1.87
N ILE A 4 9.62 17.92 0.72
CA ILE A 4 9.54 16.90 -0.34
C ILE A 4 10.95 16.33 -0.55
N TYR A 5 11.05 15.00 -0.59
CA TYR A 5 12.30 14.28 -0.82
C TYR A 5 12.09 13.21 -1.90
N HIS A 6 13.06 13.09 -2.79
CA HIS A 6 13.16 11.96 -3.69
C HIS A 6 13.79 10.78 -2.94
N CYS A 7 13.16 9.58 -3.03
CA CYS A 7 13.62 8.36 -2.38
C CYS A 7 13.03 7.15 -3.11
N ASP A 8 13.86 6.17 -3.45
CA ASP A 8 13.36 4.85 -3.84
C ASP A 8 12.98 4.08 -2.57
N ALA A 9 11.68 3.99 -2.31
CA ALA A 9 11.16 3.32 -1.14
C ALA A 9 11.50 1.82 -1.07
N SER A 10 11.88 1.21 -2.18
CA SER A 10 12.30 -0.20 -2.26
C SER A 10 13.80 -0.42 -2.04
N ASN A 11 14.56 0.66 -1.84
CA ASN A 11 15.99 0.65 -1.54
C ASN A 11 16.22 1.04 -0.07
N GLU A 12 16.76 0.12 0.73
CA GLU A 12 16.97 0.35 2.16
C GLU A 12 17.92 1.53 2.44
N ASN A 13 18.98 1.69 1.64
CA ASN A 13 19.94 2.78 1.82
C ASN A 13 19.29 4.14 1.55
N ASP A 14 18.49 4.26 0.48
CA ASP A 14 17.77 5.49 0.18
C ASP A 14 16.81 5.88 1.32
N VAL A 15 16.14 4.88 1.91
CA VAL A 15 15.23 5.10 3.05
C VAL A 15 16.02 5.52 4.30
N ASN A 16 17.16 4.90 4.58
CA ASN A 16 18.02 5.28 5.71
C ASN A 16 18.51 6.72 5.55
N ASP A 17 19.03 7.09 4.37
CA ASP A 17 19.47 8.46 4.06
C ASP A 17 18.34 9.50 4.20
N LEU A 18 17.12 9.11 3.81
CA LEU A 18 15.95 9.95 4.02
C LEU A 18 15.67 10.18 5.51
N PHE A 19 15.72 9.13 6.32
CA PHE A 19 15.47 9.24 7.76
C PHE A 19 16.60 10.00 8.47
N ASP A 20 17.84 9.96 8.00
CA ASP A 20 18.92 10.82 8.49
C ASP A 20 18.62 12.30 8.24
N LYS A 21 18.08 12.63 7.06
CA LYS A 21 17.62 14.00 6.75
C LYS A 21 16.43 14.43 7.63
N ILE A 22 15.50 13.52 7.89
CA ILE A 22 14.35 13.75 8.79
C ILE A 22 14.84 13.99 10.22
N ASN A 23 15.73 13.14 10.74
CA ASN A 23 16.27 13.24 12.09
C ASN A 23 17.02 14.57 12.36
N LYS A 24 17.61 15.17 11.32
CA LYS A 24 18.21 16.53 11.42
C LYS A 24 17.18 17.65 11.56
N LYS A 25 15.90 17.39 11.24
CA LYS A 25 14.81 18.39 11.26
C LYS A 25 13.84 18.22 12.40
N THR A 26 13.63 16.99 12.85
CA THR A 26 12.73 16.66 13.95
C THR A 26 13.22 15.46 14.73
N SER A 27 12.98 15.48 16.03
CA SER A 27 13.27 14.33 16.91
C SER A 27 12.09 13.41 17.12
N LYS A 28 10.90 13.76 16.60
CA LYS A 28 9.65 13.00 16.77
C LYS A 28 8.73 13.17 15.57
N ILE A 29 7.84 12.21 15.36
CA ILE A 29 6.74 12.28 14.38
C ILE A 29 5.45 11.80 15.04
N ASP A 30 4.31 12.27 14.54
CA ASP A 30 2.97 11.93 15.04
C ASP A 30 2.36 10.75 14.29
N ALA A 31 2.66 10.65 13.00
CA ALA A 31 2.14 9.59 12.15
C ALA A 31 3.09 9.18 11.02
N LEU A 32 2.96 7.93 10.59
CA LEU A 32 3.52 7.39 9.36
C LEU A 32 2.39 6.87 8.48
N ILE A 33 2.35 7.29 7.21
CA ILE A 33 1.42 6.75 6.22
C ILE A 33 2.23 6.01 5.14
N ASN A 34 2.14 4.69 5.15
CA ASN A 34 2.75 3.82 4.16
C ASN A 34 1.80 3.65 2.96
N ASN A 35 2.00 4.45 1.91
CA ASN A 35 1.13 4.47 0.73
C ASN A 35 1.82 3.94 -0.55
N VAL A 36 3.15 3.79 -0.55
CA VAL A 36 3.88 3.32 -1.73
C VAL A 36 3.42 1.94 -2.16
N GLY A 37 3.27 1.73 -3.46
CA GLY A 37 2.93 0.44 -4.01
C GLY A 37 2.66 0.47 -5.51
N ILE A 38 2.88 -0.66 -6.14
CA ILE A 38 2.61 -0.91 -7.57
C ILE A 38 1.52 -1.94 -7.74
N SER A 39 0.89 -1.92 -8.90
CA SER A 39 -0.17 -2.88 -9.22
C SER A 39 0.36 -4.29 -9.52
N GLY A 40 1.63 -4.43 -9.88
CA GLY A 40 2.19 -5.67 -10.37
C GLY A 40 1.60 -6.13 -11.72
N PRO A 41 2.03 -7.29 -12.23
CA PRO A 41 1.58 -7.85 -13.49
C PRO A 41 0.14 -8.38 -13.41
N THR A 42 -0.47 -8.56 -14.59
CA THR A 42 -1.77 -9.22 -14.77
C THR A 42 -1.59 -10.51 -15.54
N GLY A 43 -2.02 -11.63 -14.98
CA GLY A 43 -1.93 -12.95 -15.61
C GLY A 43 -2.22 -14.08 -14.64
N THR A 44 -2.35 -15.30 -15.15
CA THR A 44 -2.41 -16.51 -14.35
C THR A 44 -1.01 -16.81 -13.76
N ILE A 45 -0.98 -17.39 -12.57
CA ILE A 45 0.27 -17.57 -11.81
C ILE A 45 1.36 -18.35 -12.57
N ASP A 46 0.95 -19.29 -13.39
CA ASP A 46 1.82 -20.12 -14.24
C ASP A 46 2.48 -19.34 -15.40
N LYS A 47 2.00 -18.14 -15.70
CA LYS A 47 2.50 -17.27 -16.78
C LYS A 47 3.21 -16.02 -16.30
N LEU A 48 3.24 -15.77 -15.00
CA LEU A 48 3.97 -14.63 -14.44
C LEU A 48 5.47 -14.95 -14.34
N ASN A 49 6.32 -13.96 -14.64
CA ASN A 49 7.74 -14.11 -14.39
C ASN A 49 8.08 -13.82 -12.92
N SER A 50 9.14 -14.47 -12.42
CA SER A 50 9.55 -14.36 -11.02
C SER A 50 10.01 -12.94 -10.67
N PHE A 51 10.69 -12.25 -11.58
CA PHE A 51 11.16 -10.88 -11.33
C PHE A 51 10.01 -9.91 -11.02
N ASP A 52 8.94 -9.92 -11.84
CA ASP A 52 7.78 -9.04 -11.60
C ASP A 52 7.05 -9.42 -10.31
N TRP A 53 7.01 -10.74 -10.01
CA TRP A 53 6.41 -11.25 -8.79
C TRP A 53 7.16 -10.74 -7.55
N GLU A 54 8.48 -10.94 -7.52
CA GLU A 54 9.36 -10.50 -6.44
C GLU A 54 9.41 -8.98 -6.31
N ASN A 55 9.50 -8.26 -7.43
CA ASN A 55 9.48 -6.80 -7.43
C ASN A 55 8.18 -6.24 -6.85
N THR A 56 7.04 -6.89 -7.12
CA THR A 56 5.76 -6.48 -6.52
C THR A 56 5.79 -6.60 -5.00
N LEU A 57 6.35 -7.68 -4.45
CA LEU A 57 6.52 -7.84 -3.01
C LEU A 57 7.53 -6.84 -2.45
N LYS A 58 8.65 -6.65 -3.14
CA LYS A 58 9.68 -5.70 -2.73
C LYS A 58 9.11 -4.29 -2.57
N VAL A 59 8.41 -3.79 -3.60
CA VAL A 59 7.84 -2.44 -3.58
C VAL A 59 6.65 -2.32 -2.63
N ASN A 60 5.78 -3.33 -2.54
CA ASN A 60 4.53 -3.20 -1.77
C ASN A 60 4.66 -3.59 -0.29
N VAL A 61 5.65 -4.43 0.07
CA VAL A 61 5.79 -4.97 1.43
C VAL A 61 7.09 -4.53 2.07
N ILE A 62 8.23 -4.78 1.40
CA ILE A 62 9.54 -4.50 1.99
C ILE A 62 9.75 -3.00 2.17
N SER A 63 9.26 -2.16 1.26
CA SER A 63 9.28 -0.71 1.44
C SER A 63 8.58 -0.28 2.74
N HIS A 64 7.38 -0.81 3.02
CA HIS A 64 6.65 -0.50 4.26
C HIS A 64 7.45 -0.93 5.50
N PHE A 65 8.16 -2.05 5.43
CA PHE A 65 9.06 -2.49 6.51
C PHE A 65 10.17 -1.45 6.74
N TYR A 66 10.88 -1.00 5.70
CA TYR A 66 11.97 -0.04 5.84
C TYR A 66 11.52 1.28 6.48
N PHE A 67 10.41 1.84 6.00
CA PHE A 67 9.85 3.07 6.57
C PHE A 67 9.38 2.86 8.02
N THR A 68 8.70 1.77 8.30
CA THR A 68 8.19 1.48 9.64
C THR A 68 9.32 1.28 10.65
N LYS A 69 10.35 0.50 10.29
CA LYS A 69 11.56 0.29 11.09
C LYS A 69 12.19 1.61 11.53
N ASN A 70 12.35 2.54 10.60
CA ASN A 70 12.96 3.84 10.85
C ASN A 70 12.03 4.83 11.59
N ALA A 71 10.71 4.72 11.39
CA ALA A 71 9.73 5.62 12.02
C ALA A 71 9.44 5.27 13.49
N ILE A 72 9.50 4.00 13.88
CA ILE A 72 9.19 3.55 15.25
C ILE A 72 9.97 4.30 16.33
N PRO A 73 11.30 4.53 16.23
CA PRO A 73 12.03 5.30 17.24
C PRO A 73 11.48 6.74 17.40
N LEU A 74 11.08 7.39 16.32
CA LEU A 74 10.55 8.75 16.33
C LEU A 74 9.14 8.82 16.93
N LEU A 75 8.29 7.82 16.64
CA LEU A 75 6.96 7.67 17.24
C LEU A 75 7.07 7.40 18.74
N LYS A 76 8.02 6.57 19.19
CA LYS A 76 8.27 6.33 20.62
C LYS A 76 8.73 7.59 21.35
N LYS A 77 9.60 8.41 20.75
CA LYS A 77 10.00 9.71 21.32
C LYS A 77 8.83 10.70 21.39
N ASN A 78 7.84 10.56 20.54
CA ASN A 78 6.60 11.33 20.61
C ASN A 78 5.62 10.82 21.72
N LYS A 79 5.97 9.73 22.42
CA LYS A 79 5.13 9.06 23.44
C LYS A 79 3.82 8.49 22.90
N GLY A 80 3.80 8.14 21.62
CA GLY A 80 2.67 7.56 20.90
C GLY A 80 2.55 8.09 19.48
N GLY A 81 1.52 7.63 18.76
CA GLY A 81 1.27 8.05 17.39
C GLY A 81 0.45 7.05 16.59
N SER A 82 0.49 7.18 15.27
CA SER A 82 -0.27 6.33 14.37
C SER A 82 0.57 5.85 13.19
N ILE A 83 0.41 4.57 12.82
CA ILE A 83 0.89 4.02 11.56
C ILE A 83 -0.32 3.62 10.73
N ILE A 84 -0.42 4.10 9.51
CA ILE A 84 -1.47 3.76 8.57
C ILE A 84 -0.83 3.07 7.36
N ASN A 85 -1.23 1.84 7.11
CA ASN A 85 -0.75 1.04 5.99
C ASN A 85 -1.83 0.95 4.90
N LEU A 86 -1.52 1.39 3.67
CA LEU A 86 -2.45 1.25 2.55
C LEU A 86 -2.39 -0.16 1.98
N SER A 87 -3.37 -0.97 2.36
CA SER A 87 -3.63 -2.27 1.75
C SER A 87 -4.56 -2.13 0.52
N SER A 88 -5.55 -2.97 0.39
CA SER A 88 -6.55 -3.01 -0.69
C SER A 88 -7.66 -3.99 -0.32
N GLY A 89 -8.80 -3.94 -0.98
CA GLY A 89 -9.78 -5.04 -1.00
C GLY A 89 -9.14 -6.38 -1.37
N ALA A 90 -8.12 -6.37 -2.26
CA ALA A 90 -7.32 -7.55 -2.59
C ALA A 90 -6.49 -8.10 -1.41
N GLY A 91 -6.40 -7.41 -0.29
CA GLY A 91 -5.73 -7.87 0.95
C GLY A 91 -6.68 -8.56 1.94
N ILE A 92 -7.96 -8.66 1.61
CA ILE A 92 -9.01 -9.30 2.43
C ILE A 92 -9.88 -10.28 1.65
N MET A 93 -9.69 -10.36 0.33
CA MET A 93 -10.39 -11.32 -0.55
C MET A 93 -9.46 -11.81 -1.66
N GLY A 94 -9.85 -12.92 -2.32
CA GLY A 94 -9.16 -13.39 -3.52
C GLY A 94 -9.26 -12.39 -4.67
N PHE A 95 -8.17 -12.25 -5.45
CA PHE A 95 -8.12 -11.30 -6.56
C PHE A 95 -7.54 -11.97 -7.80
N PRO A 96 -8.35 -12.60 -8.65
CA PRO A 96 -7.90 -13.37 -9.82
C PRO A 96 -7.01 -12.56 -10.76
N LEU A 97 -6.03 -13.21 -11.37
CA LEU A 97 -5.05 -12.66 -12.30
C LEU A 97 -4.07 -11.64 -11.67
N ARG A 98 -4.07 -11.51 -10.34
CA ARG A 98 -3.28 -10.50 -9.62
C ARG A 98 -2.61 -11.09 -8.37
N SER A 99 -2.14 -12.34 -8.47
CA SER A 99 -1.58 -13.08 -7.34
C SER A 99 -0.46 -12.34 -6.58
N PRO A 100 0.57 -11.70 -7.21
CA PRO A 100 1.59 -11.01 -6.44
C PRO A 100 1.04 -9.76 -5.74
N TYR A 101 0.12 -9.04 -6.38
CA TYR A 101 -0.54 -7.89 -5.76
C TYR A 101 -1.38 -8.33 -4.56
N ALA A 102 -2.24 -9.34 -4.72
CA ALA A 102 -3.05 -9.86 -3.63
C ALA A 102 -2.18 -10.35 -2.47
N ALA A 103 -1.17 -11.18 -2.74
CA ALA A 103 -0.21 -11.66 -1.72
C ALA A 103 0.43 -10.49 -0.96
N SER A 104 0.90 -9.45 -1.68
CA SER A 104 1.48 -8.27 -1.05
C SER A 104 0.49 -7.53 -0.15
N LYS A 105 -0.78 -7.41 -0.55
CA LYS A 105 -1.80 -6.68 0.22
C LYS A 105 -2.32 -7.49 1.42
N TRP A 106 -2.37 -8.81 1.33
CA TRP A 106 -2.59 -9.69 2.49
C TRP A 106 -1.43 -9.61 3.49
N ALA A 107 -0.17 -9.58 3.01
CA ALA A 107 1.00 -9.40 3.88
C ALA A 107 0.91 -8.09 4.69
N ILE A 108 0.49 -6.98 4.07
CA ILE A 108 0.29 -5.69 4.76
C ILE A 108 -0.75 -5.79 5.87
N VAL A 109 -1.86 -6.52 5.68
CA VAL A 109 -2.85 -6.73 6.73
C VAL A 109 -2.27 -7.55 7.88
N GLY A 110 -1.52 -8.61 7.59
CA GLY A 110 -0.85 -9.43 8.60
C GLY A 110 0.16 -8.64 9.42
N VAL A 111 1.05 -7.91 8.74
CA VAL A 111 2.05 -7.02 9.40
C VAL A 111 1.35 -5.96 10.25
N THR A 112 0.27 -5.35 9.77
CA THR A 112 -0.49 -4.34 10.53
C THR A 112 -1.00 -4.89 11.85
N LYS A 113 -1.62 -6.07 11.84
CA LYS A 113 -2.15 -6.72 13.06
C LYS A 113 -1.03 -7.05 14.04
N THR A 114 0.09 -7.58 13.56
CA THR A 114 1.26 -7.91 14.38
C THR A 114 1.83 -6.65 15.04
N LEU A 115 2.08 -5.61 14.25
CA LEU A 115 2.62 -4.36 14.77
C LEU A 115 1.68 -3.65 15.75
N ALA A 116 0.35 -3.77 15.57
CA ALA A 116 -0.61 -3.23 16.53
C ALA A 116 -0.43 -3.85 17.92
N MET A 117 -0.16 -5.16 17.99
CA MET A 117 0.10 -5.85 19.25
C MET A 117 1.47 -5.47 19.83
N GLU A 118 2.52 -5.42 19.01
CA GLU A 118 3.89 -5.11 19.45
C GLU A 118 4.04 -3.67 19.95
N LEU A 119 3.36 -2.72 19.31
CA LEU A 119 3.55 -1.29 19.52
C LEU A 119 2.50 -0.65 20.45
N GLY A 120 1.44 -1.38 20.79
CA GLY A 120 0.36 -0.88 21.67
C GLY A 120 0.87 -0.39 23.02
N LYS A 121 1.83 -1.08 23.64
CA LYS A 121 2.46 -0.67 24.89
C LYS A 121 3.19 0.69 24.83
N PHE A 122 3.52 1.15 23.62
CA PHE A 122 4.11 2.47 23.37
C PHE A 122 3.06 3.52 22.96
N LYS A 123 1.76 3.21 23.05
CA LYS A 123 0.65 4.05 22.59
C LYS A 123 0.72 4.39 21.10
N ILE A 124 1.30 3.49 20.29
CA ILE A 124 1.32 3.61 18.83
C ILE A 124 0.22 2.72 18.28
N ARG A 125 -0.76 3.33 17.61
CA ARG A 125 -1.83 2.62 16.90
C ARG A 125 -1.33 2.22 15.51
N VAL A 126 -1.71 1.02 15.04
CA VAL A 126 -1.37 0.57 13.70
C VAL A 126 -2.62 0.06 13.01
N ASN A 127 -2.98 0.66 11.88
CA ASN A 127 -4.20 0.34 11.13
C ASN A 127 -3.90 0.12 9.65
N ALA A 128 -4.69 -0.72 9.00
CA ALA A 128 -4.70 -0.88 7.55
C ALA A 128 -5.98 -0.29 6.96
N ILE A 129 -5.84 0.50 5.90
CA ILE A 129 -6.96 0.87 5.04
C ILE A 129 -6.98 -0.10 3.85
N CYS A 130 -8.13 -0.70 3.58
CA CYS A 130 -8.34 -1.66 2.51
C CYS A 130 -9.33 -1.11 1.47
N PRO A 131 -8.93 -0.14 0.64
CA PRO A 131 -9.84 0.47 -0.32
C PRO A 131 -10.38 -0.54 -1.33
N GLY A 132 -11.61 -0.31 -1.77
CA GLY A 132 -12.17 -0.93 -2.95
C GLY A 132 -11.60 -0.32 -4.24
N THR A 133 -12.43 -0.13 -5.25
CA THR A 133 -12.01 0.36 -6.56
C THR A 133 -11.92 1.89 -6.57
N ILE A 134 -10.69 2.41 -6.54
CA ILE A 134 -10.41 3.85 -6.58
C ILE A 134 -10.31 4.30 -8.05
N LYS A 135 -11.03 5.35 -8.42
CA LYS A 135 -10.92 5.98 -9.74
C LYS A 135 -9.58 6.71 -9.87
N GLY A 136 -8.84 6.44 -10.95
CA GLY A 136 -7.54 7.06 -11.20
C GLY A 136 -6.74 6.31 -12.27
N ASP A 137 -5.60 6.87 -12.65
CA ASP A 137 -4.77 6.37 -13.76
C ASP A 137 -4.29 4.93 -13.57
N ARG A 138 -4.02 4.54 -12.31
CA ARG A 138 -3.66 3.16 -11.99
C ARG A 138 -4.77 2.20 -12.38
N MET A 139 -6.02 2.52 -12.06
CA MET A 139 -7.16 1.66 -12.37
C MET A 139 -7.42 1.60 -13.87
N VAL A 140 -7.24 2.69 -14.60
CA VAL A 140 -7.33 2.71 -16.08
C VAL A 140 -6.35 1.69 -16.69
N ARG A 141 -5.10 1.64 -16.20
CA ARG A 141 -4.11 0.64 -16.64
C ARG A 141 -4.54 -0.79 -16.29
N VAL A 142 -4.99 -1.02 -15.05
CA VAL A 142 -5.45 -2.34 -14.58
C VAL A 142 -6.61 -2.86 -15.42
N ILE A 143 -7.60 -2.00 -15.70
CA ILE A 143 -8.77 -2.34 -16.55
C ILE A 143 -8.30 -2.69 -17.98
N ARG A 144 -7.41 -1.88 -18.56
CA ARG A 144 -6.85 -2.12 -19.90
C ARG A 144 -6.15 -3.48 -19.96
N ASP A 145 -5.29 -3.77 -19.02
CA ASP A 145 -4.45 -4.97 -19.03
C ASP A 145 -5.30 -6.23 -18.79
N LYS A 146 -6.27 -6.18 -17.88
CA LYS A 146 -7.25 -7.27 -17.67
C LYS A 146 -8.14 -7.48 -18.89
N ALA A 147 -8.65 -6.42 -19.52
CA ALA A 147 -9.47 -6.50 -20.71
C ALA A 147 -8.71 -7.13 -21.90
N LYS A 148 -7.43 -6.75 -22.07
CA LYS A 148 -6.53 -7.34 -23.07
C LYS A 148 -6.30 -8.83 -22.80
N PHE A 149 -6.01 -9.19 -21.56
CA PHE A 149 -5.75 -10.59 -21.17
C PHE A 149 -6.99 -11.49 -21.39
N LEU A 150 -8.16 -11.01 -20.98
CA LEU A 150 -9.42 -11.76 -21.10
C LEU A 150 -10.08 -11.66 -22.49
N LYS A 151 -9.56 -10.81 -23.38
CA LYS A 151 -10.15 -10.52 -24.71
C LYS A 151 -11.59 -10.02 -24.64
N VAL A 152 -11.88 -9.16 -23.66
CA VAL A 152 -13.20 -8.53 -23.44
C VAL A 152 -13.11 -7.01 -23.52
N SER A 153 -14.27 -6.32 -23.54
CA SER A 153 -14.28 -4.86 -23.58
C SER A 153 -13.82 -4.26 -22.23
N LYS A 154 -13.14 -3.09 -22.28
CA LYS A 154 -12.80 -2.34 -21.08
C LYS A 154 -14.03 -1.99 -20.24
N LYS A 155 -15.16 -1.67 -20.89
CA LYS A 155 -16.43 -1.35 -20.23
C LYS A 155 -16.97 -2.53 -19.39
N SER A 156 -16.81 -3.77 -19.88
CA SER A 156 -17.19 -4.97 -19.14
C SER A 156 -16.35 -5.13 -17.88
N VAL A 157 -15.03 -4.95 -17.99
CA VAL A 157 -14.11 -5.04 -16.84
C VAL A 157 -14.34 -3.91 -15.85
N GLU A 158 -14.60 -2.70 -16.32
CA GLU A 158 -14.94 -1.54 -15.49
C GLU A 158 -16.21 -1.82 -14.67
N LYS A 159 -17.26 -2.31 -15.33
CA LYS A 159 -18.51 -2.68 -14.65
C LYS A 159 -18.30 -3.74 -13.57
N GLU A 160 -17.47 -4.75 -13.86
CA GLU A 160 -17.09 -5.78 -12.88
C GLU A 160 -16.42 -5.14 -11.65
N PHE A 161 -15.43 -4.26 -11.83
CA PHE A 161 -14.76 -3.61 -10.71
C PHE A 161 -15.68 -2.73 -9.87
N VAL A 162 -16.55 -1.97 -10.50
CA VAL A 162 -17.51 -1.09 -9.81
C VAL A 162 -18.53 -1.92 -9.03
N SER A 163 -18.99 -3.04 -9.58
CA SER A 163 -19.97 -3.92 -8.93
C SER A 163 -19.42 -4.69 -7.72
N MET A 164 -18.11 -4.70 -7.49
CA MET A 164 -17.52 -5.23 -6.25
C MET A 164 -17.87 -4.38 -5.02
N ALA A 165 -18.20 -3.11 -5.21
CA ALA A 165 -18.69 -2.24 -4.15
C ALA A 165 -20.21 -2.36 -4.05
N SER A 166 -20.77 -2.60 -2.86
CA SER A 166 -22.21 -2.72 -2.65
C SER A 166 -23.01 -1.52 -3.13
N MET A 167 -22.42 -0.32 -3.10
CA MET A 167 -23.02 0.91 -3.61
C MET A 167 -22.88 1.09 -5.13
N ASN A 168 -22.19 0.18 -5.83
CA ASN A 168 -21.94 0.24 -7.27
C ASN A 168 -21.37 1.61 -7.72
N CYS A 169 -20.46 2.17 -6.95
CA CYS A 169 -19.84 3.45 -7.25
C CYS A 169 -18.31 3.40 -7.13
N TRP A 170 -17.66 4.38 -7.73
CA TRP A 170 -16.24 4.63 -7.57
C TRP A 170 -15.94 5.24 -6.21
N ILE A 171 -14.76 4.88 -5.66
CA ILE A 171 -14.12 5.60 -4.55
C ILE A 171 -13.14 6.60 -5.18
N PHE A 172 -12.96 7.76 -4.56
CA PHE A 172 -12.04 8.78 -5.00
C PHE A 172 -10.81 8.86 -4.06
N GLU A 173 -9.73 9.42 -4.56
CA GLU A 173 -8.47 9.54 -3.79
C GLU A 173 -8.67 10.38 -2.53
N GLU A 174 -9.53 11.40 -2.60
CA GLU A 174 -9.89 12.27 -1.47
C GLU A 174 -10.61 11.52 -0.35
N ASP A 175 -11.40 10.49 -0.68
CA ASP A 175 -12.08 9.68 0.34
C ASP A 175 -11.06 8.90 1.18
N ILE A 176 -10.00 8.40 0.52
CA ILE A 176 -8.91 7.70 1.21
C ILE A 176 -8.09 8.68 2.04
N ALA A 177 -7.78 9.87 1.50
CA ALA A 177 -7.05 10.90 2.22
C ALA A 177 -7.76 11.33 3.51
N LYS A 178 -9.09 11.52 3.46
CA LYS A 178 -9.92 11.82 4.64
C LYS A 178 -9.91 10.71 5.70
N MET A 179 -9.76 9.44 5.29
CA MET A 179 -9.63 8.34 6.26
C MET A 179 -8.26 8.28 6.93
N CYS A 180 -7.24 8.95 6.37
CA CYS A 180 -5.90 9.00 6.93
C CYS A 180 -5.74 10.16 7.95
N SER A 181 -6.64 11.12 7.97
CA SER A 181 -6.63 12.30 8.86
C SER A 181 -7.47 12.07 10.09
#